data_ec392ba487fdb63a5ba91d5b8b750f11
#
_entry.id   ec392ba487fdb63a5ba91d5b8b750f11
#
_cell.length_a   1.000
_cell.length_b   1.000
_cell.length_c   1.000
_cell.angle_alpha   90.00
_cell.angle_beta   90.00
_cell.angle_gamma   90.00
#
_symmetry.space_group_name_H-M   'P 1'
#
loop_
_entity.id
_entity.type
_entity.pdbx_description
1 polymer ?
#
loop_
_entity_poly.entity_id
_entity_poly.type
_entity_poly.pdbx_seq_one_letter_code
_entity_poly.pdbx_strand_id
1 'polypeptide(L)'
;ELIEQLKVSRNVLREAFHVLETRGVIVSHQGKGRFLREQPGHGSEKRTESLSKNLERYSMLEAYEVRQVLEVKGVELIIRNASEEDIDDLEKAYKKVEHTYETTGTTTGEFELHKLYAEKTGSMFMTQTLELVLNAILDMMYGQFYDVLEATSEKQELESHRQIIDAIR
;
A
#
# COMPACT_ATOMS: atom_id res chain seq x y z
N GLU A 1 35.44 6.82 7.51
CA GLU A 1 35.10 6.45 6.11
C GLU A 1 33.62 6.70 5.78
N LEU A 2 32.66 5.76 6.01
CA LEU A 2 31.24 5.99 5.66
C LEU A 2 30.61 7.17 6.40
N ILE A 3 30.93 7.35 7.67
CA ILE A 3 30.47 8.47 8.50
C ILE A 3 30.91 9.81 7.91
N GLU A 4 32.13 9.88 7.45
CA GLU A 4 32.70 11.08 6.84
C GLU A 4 32.10 11.33 5.43
N GLN A 5 31.94 10.25 4.66
CA GLN A 5 31.35 10.33 3.31
C GLN A 5 29.88 10.76 3.34
N LEU A 6 29.10 10.18 4.27
CA LEU A 6 27.67 10.44 4.39
C LEU A 6 27.34 11.63 5.31
N LYS A 7 28.37 12.18 6.01
CA LYS A 7 28.24 13.31 6.95
C LYS A 7 27.16 13.05 8.03
N VAL A 8 27.07 11.81 8.53
CA VAL A 8 26.10 11.41 9.56
C VAL A 8 26.79 10.98 10.84
N SER A 9 26.05 10.97 11.96
CA SER A 9 26.60 10.47 13.23
C SER A 9 26.71 8.93 13.23
N ARG A 10 27.54 8.39 14.12
CA ARG A 10 27.68 6.92 14.32
C ARG A 10 26.36 6.25 14.67
N ASN A 11 25.51 6.93 15.44
CA ASN A 11 24.20 6.40 15.84
C ASN A 11 23.24 6.30 14.65
N VAL A 12 23.16 7.35 13.84
CA VAL A 12 22.33 7.37 12.61
C VAL A 12 22.78 6.27 11.64
N LEU A 13 24.09 6.12 11.45
CA LEU A 13 24.62 5.07 10.58
C LEU A 13 24.30 3.66 11.13
N ARG A 14 24.36 3.46 12.44
CA ARG A 14 24.03 2.18 13.09
C ARG A 14 22.53 1.85 12.94
N GLU A 15 21.65 2.83 13.11
CA GLU A 15 20.21 2.65 12.89
C GLU A 15 19.89 2.34 11.43
N ALA A 16 20.50 3.08 10.50
CA ALA A 16 20.34 2.79 9.07
C ALA A 16 20.78 1.36 8.73
N PHE A 17 21.89 0.89 9.27
CA PHE A 17 22.32 -0.49 9.08
C PHE A 17 21.35 -1.49 9.71
N HIS A 18 20.80 -1.20 10.88
CA HIS A 18 19.80 -2.06 11.51
C HIS A 18 18.54 -2.20 10.64
N VAL A 19 18.06 -1.11 10.08
CA VAL A 19 16.94 -1.11 9.14
C VAL A 19 17.26 -1.93 7.88
N LEU A 20 18.44 -1.73 7.28
CA LEU A 20 18.86 -2.48 6.10
C LEU A 20 19.03 -3.99 6.40
N GLU A 21 19.50 -4.33 7.59
CA GLU A 21 19.65 -5.72 8.05
C GLU A 21 18.28 -6.37 8.30
N THR A 22 17.36 -5.66 8.93
CA THR A 22 15.97 -6.10 9.14
C THR A 22 15.24 -6.31 7.82
N ARG A 23 15.51 -5.45 6.83
CA ARG A 23 14.99 -5.59 5.47
C ARG A 23 15.71 -6.65 4.62
N GLY A 24 16.70 -7.33 5.17
CA GLY A 24 17.45 -8.37 4.48
C GLY A 24 18.37 -7.89 3.34
N VAL A 25 18.62 -6.58 3.24
CA VAL A 25 19.49 -5.99 2.21
C VAL A 25 20.96 -6.25 2.51
N ILE A 26 21.31 -6.28 3.79
CA ILE A 26 22.65 -6.57 4.26
C ILE A 26 22.64 -7.69 5.28
N VAL A 27 23.82 -8.31 5.49
CA VAL A 27 24.07 -9.29 6.53
C VAL A 27 25.33 -8.89 7.31
N SER A 28 25.25 -8.97 8.64
CA SER A 28 26.40 -8.72 9.53
C SER A 28 27.08 -10.03 9.91
N HIS A 29 28.37 -10.11 9.69
CA HIS A 29 29.21 -11.22 10.17
C HIS A 29 30.10 -10.73 11.31
N GLN A 30 30.03 -11.39 12.47
CA GLN A 30 30.80 -11.02 13.63
C GLN A 30 32.32 -11.05 13.31
N GLY A 31 32.98 -9.91 13.54
CA GLY A 31 34.43 -9.74 13.28
C GLY A 31 34.81 -9.54 11.81
N LYS A 32 33.87 -9.66 10.86
CA LYS A 32 34.15 -9.53 9.42
C LYS A 32 33.50 -8.30 8.78
N GLY A 33 32.53 -7.69 9.46
CA GLY A 33 31.85 -6.49 8.96
C GLY A 33 30.46 -6.76 8.40
N ARG A 34 29.94 -5.81 7.62
CA ARG A 34 28.63 -5.86 6.96
C ARG A 34 28.81 -5.98 5.47
N PHE A 35 28.02 -6.86 4.88
CA PHE A 35 28.07 -7.19 3.46
C PHE A 35 26.68 -7.01 2.86
N LEU A 36 26.61 -6.57 1.62
CA LEU A 36 25.39 -6.70 0.85
C LEU A 36 25.04 -8.19 0.78
N ARG A 37 23.77 -8.52 0.98
CA ARG A 37 23.33 -9.90 0.77
C ARG A 37 23.52 -10.20 -0.72
N GLU A 38 24.43 -11.09 -1.04
CA GLU A 38 24.54 -11.58 -2.40
C GLU A 38 23.20 -12.21 -2.77
N GLN A 39 22.61 -11.72 -3.85
CA GLN A 39 21.49 -12.44 -4.45
C GLN A 39 22.05 -13.79 -4.91
N PRO A 40 21.44 -14.93 -4.53
CA PRO A 40 21.95 -16.25 -4.91
C PRO A 40 22.06 -16.36 -6.44
N GLY A 41 23.15 -16.96 -6.93
CA GLY A 41 23.51 -17.03 -8.36
C GLY A 41 22.55 -17.75 -9.29
N HIS A 42 22.58 -17.39 -10.55
CA HIS A 42 21.59 -17.55 -11.65
C HIS A 42 21.08 -18.97 -12.00
N GLY A 43 21.37 -20.02 -11.26
CA GLY A 43 21.01 -21.39 -11.61
C GLY A 43 19.86 -22.02 -10.79
N SER A 44 19.77 -21.71 -9.49
CA SER A 44 18.63 -22.11 -8.62
C SER A 44 17.62 -20.98 -8.41
N GLU A 45 18.00 -19.78 -8.81
CA GLU A 45 17.30 -18.51 -8.57
C GLU A 45 15.92 -18.45 -9.21
N LYS A 46 15.78 -18.85 -10.48
CA LYS A 46 14.49 -18.74 -11.19
C LYS A 46 13.35 -19.47 -10.49
N ARG A 47 13.64 -20.57 -9.79
CA ARG A 47 12.63 -21.37 -9.10
C ARG A 47 12.30 -20.80 -7.73
N THR A 48 13.29 -20.31 -6.99
CA THR A 48 13.11 -19.70 -5.67
C THR A 48 12.51 -18.28 -5.78
N GLU A 49 12.96 -17.50 -6.76
CA GLU A 49 12.40 -16.20 -7.10
C GLU A 49 10.94 -16.32 -7.57
N SER A 50 10.64 -17.32 -8.41
CA SER A 50 9.27 -17.63 -8.83
C SER A 50 8.39 -18.02 -7.66
N LEU A 51 8.89 -18.77 -6.68
CA LEU A 51 8.14 -19.15 -5.48
C LEU A 51 7.90 -17.93 -4.56
N SER A 52 8.91 -17.13 -4.34
CA SER A 52 8.79 -15.89 -3.55
C SER A 52 7.76 -14.94 -4.17
N LYS A 53 7.88 -14.67 -5.47
CA LYS A 53 6.92 -13.84 -6.21
C LYS A 53 5.49 -14.39 -6.14
N ASN A 54 5.33 -15.70 -6.23
CA ASN A 54 4.01 -16.32 -6.10
C ASN A 54 3.43 -16.17 -4.69
N LEU A 55 4.24 -16.38 -3.64
CA LEU A 55 3.78 -16.20 -2.25
C LEU A 55 3.37 -14.76 -1.98
N GLU A 56 4.14 -13.79 -2.46
CA GLU A 56 3.82 -12.37 -2.32
C GLU A 56 2.56 -11.99 -3.11
N ARG A 57 2.39 -12.55 -4.32
CA ARG A 57 1.14 -12.40 -5.08
C ARG A 57 -0.07 -12.95 -4.32
N TYR A 58 0.04 -14.12 -3.71
CA TYR A 58 -1.05 -14.67 -2.89
C TYR A 58 -1.34 -13.79 -1.68
N SER A 59 -0.32 -13.32 -0.98
CA SER A 59 -0.50 -12.40 0.15
C SER A 59 -1.20 -11.10 -0.26
N MET A 60 -0.91 -10.57 -1.46
CA MET A 60 -1.57 -9.39 -2.00
C MET A 60 -3.05 -9.67 -2.32
N LEU A 61 -3.36 -10.80 -2.97
CA LEU A 61 -4.74 -11.19 -3.25
C LEU A 61 -5.55 -11.37 -1.96
N GLU A 62 -4.99 -12.03 -0.95
CA GLU A 62 -5.60 -12.17 0.37
C GLU A 62 -5.84 -10.80 1.05
N ALA A 63 -4.91 -9.87 0.93
CA ALA A 63 -5.09 -8.51 1.46
C ALA A 63 -6.24 -7.76 0.75
N TYR A 64 -6.36 -7.91 -0.56
CA TYR A 64 -7.48 -7.35 -1.31
C TYR A 64 -8.82 -7.99 -0.94
N GLU A 65 -8.87 -9.31 -0.70
CA GLU A 65 -10.09 -9.99 -0.22
C GLU A 65 -10.52 -9.44 1.15
N VAL A 66 -9.58 -9.26 2.08
CA VAL A 66 -9.86 -8.67 3.40
C VAL A 66 -10.34 -7.21 3.24
N ARG A 67 -9.66 -6.41 2.41
CA ARG A 67 -10.08 -5.05 2.08
C ARG A 67 -11.51 -5.01 1.59
N GLN A 68 -11.87 -5.86 0.62
CA GLN A 68 -13.22 -5.92 0.06
C GLN A 68 -14.29 -6.17 1.12
N VAL A 69 -14.07 -7.11 2.03
CA VAL A 69 -15.01 -7.41 3.11
C VAL A 69 -15.18 -6.21 4.05
N LEU A 70 -14.09 -5.56 4.41
CA LEU A 70 -14.11 -4.39 5.29
C LEU A 70 -14.77 -3.19 4.61
N GLU A 71 -14.50 -2.94 3.34
CA GLU A 71 -15.07 -1.80 2.60
C GLU A 71 -16.57 -1.97 2.35
N VAL A 72 -17.04 -3.17 2.02
CA VAL A 72 -18.49 -3.44 1.91
C VAL A 72 -19.18 -3.12 3.22
N LYS A 73 -18.60 -3.58 4.35
CA LYS A 73 -19.13 -3.24 5.68
C LYS A 73 -19.00 -1.77 6.01
N GLY A 74 -17.92 -1.13 5.54
CA GLY A 74 -17.69 0.31 5.65
C GLY A 74 -18.81 1.12 4.99
N VAL A 75 -19.16 0.79 3.75
CA VAL A 75 -20.27 1.46 3.02
C VAL A 75 -21.61 1.34 3.78
N GLU A 76 -21.93 0.15 4.33
CA GLU A 76 -23.13 -0.01 5.18
C GLU A 76 -23.12 0.91 6.41
N LEU A 77 -21.94 1.12 7.02
CA LEU A 77 -21.80 2.01 8.17
C LEU A 77 -21.91 3.48 7.76
N ILE A 78 -21.35 3.87 6.62
CA ILE A 78 -21.48 5.22 6.06
C ILE A 78 -22.95 5.54 5.83
N ILE A 79 -23.70 4.68 5.13
CA ILE A 79 -25.14 4.86 4.89
C ILE A 79 -25.93 5.06 6.19
N ARG A 80 -25.47 4.45 7.28
CA ARG A 80 -26.15 4.54 8.59
C ARG A 80 -25.75 5.76 9.40
N ASN A 81 -24.49 6.17 9.33
CA ASN A 81 -23.88 7.07 10.31
C ASN A 81 -23.42 8.41 9.73
N ALA A 82 -23.13 8.47 8.40
CA ALA A 82 -22.58 9.66 7.79
C ALA A 82 -23.60 10.80 7.70
N SER A 83 -23.16 12.01 7.91
CA SER A 83 -23.91 13.23 7.66
C SER A 83 -23.82 13.61 6.17
N GLU A 84 -24.69 14.53 5.73
CA GLU A 84 -24.61 15.12 4.39
C GLU A 84 -23.23 15.76 4.13
N GLU A 85 -22.63 16.39 5.14
CA GLU A 85 -21.30 16.98 5.05
C GLU A 85 -20.23 15.90 4.80
N ASP A 86 -20.35 14.73 5.45
CA ASP A 86 -19.45 13.60 5.23
C ASP A 86 -19.54 13.06 3.80
N ILE A 87 -20.75 12.98 3.25
CA ILE A 87 -21.00 12.56 1.87
C ILE A 87 -20.42 13.59 0.89
N ASP A 88 -20.58 14.88 1.17
CA ASP A 88 -19.99 15.95 0.37
C ASP A 88 -18.46 15.90 0.38
N ASP A 89 -17.84 15.53 1.50
CA ASP A 89 -16.39 15.35 1.59
C ASP A 89 -15.91 14.17 0.75
N LEU A 90 -16.63 13.06 0.77
CA LEU A 90 -16.36 11.91 -0.11
C LEU A 90 -16.44 12.29 -1.59
N GLU A 91 -17.45 13.05 -1.97
CA GLU A 91 -17.59 13.53 -3.35
C GLU A 91 -16.48 14.48 -3.77
N LYS A 92 -16.06 15.39 -2.89
CA LYS A 92 -14.93 16.28 -3.15
C LYS A 92 -13.62 15.48 -3.34
N ALA A 93 -13.40 14.47 -2.49
CA ALA A 93 -12.22 13.60 -2.59
C ALA A 93 -12.24 12.80 -3.89
N TYR A 94 -13.38 12.22 -4.27
CA TYR A 94 -13.56 11.55 -5.55
C TYR A 94 -13.26 12.46 -6.75
N LYS A 95 -13.82 13.67 -6.78
CA LYS A 95 -13.59 14.64 -7.86
C LYS A 95 -12.12 15.01 -8.00
N LYS A 96 -11.36 14.97 -6.91
CA LYS A 96 -9.92 15.19 -6.95
C LYS A 96 -9.20 14.04 -7.66
N VAL A 97 -9.57 12.78 -7.36
CA VAL A 97 -9.02 11.60 -8.05
C VAL A 97 -9.41 11.61 -9.53
N GLU A 98 -10.69 11.89 -9.84
CA GLU A 98 -11.20 12.02 -11.19
C GLU A 98 -10.43 13.06 -12.02
N HIS A 99 -10.22 14.26 -11.46
CA HIS A 99 -9.44 15.30 -12.12
C HIS A 99 -7.97 14.89 -12.32
N THR A 100 -7.38 14.16 -11.37
CA THR A 100 -6.02 13.62 -11.53
C THR A 100 -5.99 12.61 -12.68
N TYR A 101 -6.97 11.71 -12.75
CA TYR A 101 -7.08 10.76 -13.85
C TYR A 101 -7.23 11.46 -15.23
N GLU A 102 -8.08 12.46 -15.33
CA GLU A 102 -8.28 13.22 -16.58
C GLU A 102 -6.99 13.91 -17.07
N THR A 103 -6.13 14.34 -16.15
CA THR A 103 -4.91 15.08 -16.47
C THR A 103 -3.67 14.20 -16.63
N THR A 104 -3.59 13.08 -15.91
CA THR A 104 -2.39 12.22 -15.86
C THR A 104 -2.62 10.81 -16.39
N GLY A 105 -3.87 10.37 -16.50
CA GLY A 105 -4.24 9.00 -16.84
C GLY A 105 -4.07 8.01 -15.68
N THR A 106 -3.85 8.50 -14.45
CA THR A 106 -3.65 7.65 -13.25
C THR A 106 -4.64 8.02 -12.15
N THR A 107 -5.05 7.05 -11.32
CA THR A 107 -5.91 7.25 -10.15
C THR A 107 -5.12 7.61 -8.88
N THR A 108 -4.04 8.35 -9.03
CA THR A 108 -3.24 8.81 -7.88
C THR A 108 -4.12 9.53 -6.86
N GLY A 109 -4.07 9.11 -5.60
CA GLY A 109 -4.93 9.61 -4.52
C GLY A 109 -6.11 8.69 -4.19
N GLU A 110 -6.27 7.58 -4.90
CA GLU A 110 -7.31 6.57 -4.62
C GLU A 110 -7.20 6.00 -3.20
N PHE A 111 -5.98 5.73 -2.72
CA PHE A 111 -5.78 5.24 -1.36
C PHE A 111 -6.23 6.21 -0.28
N GLU A 112 -6.07 7.51 -0.50
CA GLU A 112 -6.61 8.56 0.38
C GLU A 112 -8.14 8.57 0.36
N LEU A 113 -8.76 8.29 -0.79
CA LEU A 113 -10.21 8.14 -0.89
C LEU A 113 -10.69 6.92 -0.07
N HIS A 114 -10.01 5.77 -0.16
CA HIS A 114 -10.34 4.60 0.67
C HIS A 114 -10.16 4.86 2.18
N LYS A 115 -9.14 5.60 2.58
CA LYS A 115 -8.97 6.02 3.98
C LYS A 115 -10.12 6.91 4.43
N LEU A 116 -10.53 7.84 3.59
CA LEU A 116 -11.67 8.71 3.88
C LEU A 116 -12.97 7.91 4.02
N TYR A 117 -13.22 6.91 3.16
CA TYR A 117 -14.35 5.99 3.36
C TYR A 117 -14.29 5.34 4.76
N ALA A 118 -13.13 4.86 5.18
CA ALA A 118 -12.97 4.27 6.51
C ALA A 118 -13.30 5.25 7.65
N GLU A 119 -12.84 6.50 7.56
CA GLU A 119 -13.11 7.56 8.53
C GLU A 119 -14.61 7.88 8.62
N LYS A 120 -15.29 8.00 7.47
CA LYS A 120 -16.72 8.35 7.39
C LYS A 120 -17.65 7.24 7.87
N THR A 121 -17.13 6.03 8.19
CA THR A 121 -17.91 4.99 8.87
C THR A 121 -18.37 5.38 10.28
N GLY A 122 -17.71 6.36 10.91
CA GLY A 122 -17.91 6.70 12.30
C GLY A 122 -17.41 5.64 13.29
N SER A 123 -16.65 4.63 12.81
CA SER A 123 -16.10 3.55 13.62
C SER A 123 -14.58 3.62 13.68
N MET A 124 -14.03 4.05 14.80
CA MET A 124 -12.58 4.13 15.00
C MET A 124 -11.88 2.79 14.73
N PHE A 125 -12.50 1.67 15.11
CA PHE A 125 -11.93 0.35 14.88
C PHE A 125 -11.89 -0.01 13.39
N MET A 126 -12.95 0.33 12.63
CA MET A 126 -12.99 0.14 11.18
C MET A 126 -11.91 0.99 10.49
N THR A 127 -11.80 2.26 10.87
CA THR A 127 -10.78 3.19 10.34
C THR A 127 -9.37 2.61 10.52
N GLN A 128 -9.01 2.21 11.73
CA GLN A 128 -7.68 1.68 12.01
C GLN A 128 -7.41 0.36 11.30
N THR A 129 -8.42 -0.52 11.20
CA THR A 129 -8.25 -1.83 10.55
C THR A 129 -8.09 -1.67 9.04
N LEU A 130 -8.92 -0.85 8.40
CA LEU A 130 -8.79 -0.56 6.96
C LEU A 130 -7.47 0.13 6.64
N GLU A 131 -7.05 1.10 7.45
CA GLU A 131 -5.78 1.78 7.26
C GLU A 131 -4.60 0.80 7.35
N LEU A 132 -4.63 -0.16 8.27
CA LEU A 132 -3.62 -1.22 8.37
C LEU A 132 -3.56 -2.05 7.09
N VAL A 133 -4.71 -2.49 6.56
CA VAL A 133 -4.79 -3.29 5.34
C VAL A 133 -4.33 -2.49 4.11
N LEU A 134 -4.77 -1.24 3.98
CA LEU A 134 -4.37 -0.35 2.90
C LEU A 134 -2.86 -0.10 2.89
N ASN A 135 -2.27 0.16 4.05
CA ASN A 135 -0.83 0.36 4.16
C ASN A 135 -0.06 -0.93 3.80
N ALA A 136 -0.55 -2.10 4.22
CA ALA A 136 0.05 -3.39 3.83
C ALA A 136 0.01 -3.60 2.30
N ILE A 137 -1.09 -3.26 1.63
CA ILE A 137 -1.20 -3.31 0.17
C ILE A 137 -0.21 -2.34 -0.48
N LEU A 138 -0.13 -1.10 0.00
CA LEU A 138 0.83 -0.11 -0.50
C LEU A 138 2.27 -0.58 -0.35
N ASP A 139 2.65 -1.12 0.81
CA ASP A 139 3.99 -1.65 1.04
C ASP A 139 4.34 -2.79 0.08
N MET A 140 3.37 -3.67 -0.21
CA MET A 140 3.54 -4.73 -1.21
C MET A 140 3.65 -4.15 -2.64
N MET A 141 2.87 -3.15 -3.00
CA MET A 141 2.93 -2.49 -4.31
C MET A 141 4.27 -1.78 -4.55
N TYR A 142 4.77 -1.04 -3.57
CA TYR A 142 6.08 -0.35 -3.67
C TYR A 142 7.27 -1.32 -3.60
N GLY A 143 7.06 -2.55 -3.14
CA GLY A 143 8.08 -3.58 -2.96
C GLY A 143 8.52 -4.35 -4.21
N GLN A 144 8.19 -3.94 -5.46
CA GLN A 144 8.58 -4.54 -6.76
C GLN A 144 7.48 -5.35 -7.53
N PHE A 145 6.19 -5.23 -7.19
CA PHE A 145 5.13 -6.09 -7.75
C PHE A 145 4.19 -5.41 -8.75
N TYR A 146 4.56 -4.29 -9.30
CA TYR A 146 3.75 -3.56 -10.29
C TYR A 146 3.40 -4.39 -11.54
N ASP A 147 4.22 -5.44 -11.85
CA ASP A 147 4.04 -6.27 -13.05
C ASP A 147 3.05 -7.44 -12.87
N VAL A 148 2.45 -7.60 -11.69
CA VAL A 148 1.71 -8.84 -11.35
C VAL A 148 0.19 -8.68 -11.32
N LEU A 149 -0.30 -7.49 -11.11
CA LEU A 149 -1.71 -7.19 -11.28
C LEU A 149 -1.90 -6.78 -12.75
N GLU A 150 -2.61 -7.61 -13.53
CA GLU A 150 -3.30 -7.09 -14.72
C GLU A 150 -4.18 -5.95 -14.19
N ALA A 151 -3.75 -4.74 -14.45
CA ALA A 151 -4.39 -3.55 -13.96
C ALA A 151 -5.86 -3.62 -14.36
N THR A 152 -6.74 -3.74 -13.38
CA THR A 152 -8.10 -3.23 -13.52
C THR A 152 -7.92 -1.88 -14.17
N SER A 153 -8.58 -1.61 -15.30
CA SER A 153 -8.28 -0.35 -15.95
C SER A 153 -8.60 0.75 -14.96
N GLU A 154 -7.66 1.66 -14.75
CA GLU A 154 -7.79 2.86 -13.89
C GLU A 154 -9.17 3.54 -14.05
N LYS A 155 -9.69 3.51 -15.28
CA LYS A 155 -11.03 3.97 -15.61
C LYS A 155 -12.12 3.15 -14.93
N GLN A 156 -11.98 1.85 -14.82
CA GLN A 156 -12.99 0.98 -14.20
C GLN A 156 -13.01 1.16 -12.67
N GLU A 157 -11.86 1.41 -12.06
CA GLU A 157 -11.76 1.73 -10.64
C GLU A 157 -12.45 3.06 -10.35
N LEU A 158 -12.16 4.09 -11.13
CA LEU A 158 -12.81 5.39 -11.01
C LEU A 158 -14.33 5.31 -11.15
N GLU A 159 -14.84 4.55 -12.13
CA GLU A 159 -16.27 4.33 -12.34
C GLU A 159 -16.91 3.59 -11.15
N SER A 160 -16.21 2.62 -10.57
CA SER A 160 -16.67 1.90 -9.37
C SER A 160 -16.82 2.84 -8.17
N HIS A 161 -15.87 3.73 -7.95
CA HIS A 161 -15.98 4.74 -6.90
C HIS A 161 -17.14 5.70 -7.12
N ARG A 162 -17.40 6.09 -8.37
CA ARG A 162 -18.57 6.93 -8.72
C ARG A 162 -19.87 6.25 -8.33
N GLN A 163 -20.03 4.98 -8.71
CA GLN A 163 -21.23 4.20 -8.41
C GLN A 163 -21.44 4.04 -6.89
N ILE A 164 -20.37 3.88 -6.10
CA ILE A 164 -20.47 3.80 -4.64
C ILE A 164 -20.98 5.12 -4.07
N ILE A 165 -20.42 6.26 -4.49
CA ILE A 165 -20.83 7.58 -3.99
C ILE A 165 -22.28 7.88 -4.37
N ASP A 166 -22.68 7.58 -5.61
CA ASP A 166 -24.06 7.76 -6.06
C ASP A 166 -25.06 6.88 -5.30
N ALA A 167 -24.64 5.69 -4.89
CA ALA A 167 -25.48 4.78 -4.09
C ALA A 167 -25.57 5.17 -2.60
N ILE A 168 -24.59 5.88 -2.06
CA ILE A 168 -24.60 6.39 -0.68
C ILE A 168 -25.49 7.63 -0.58
N ARG A 169 -25.52 8.47 -1.61
CA ARG A 169 -26.33 9.70 -1.68
C ARG A 169 -27.82 9.39 -1.91
#